data_0fbb899ff1da0c75b2816fbe6e248e09
#
_entry.id   0fbb899ff1da0c75b2816fbe6e248e09
#
_cell.length_a   1.000
_cell.length_b   1.000
_cell.length_c   1.000
_cell.angle_alpha   90.00
_cell.angle_beta   90.00
_cell.angle_gamma   90.00
#
_symmetry.space_group_name_H-M   'P 1'
#
loop_
_entity.id
_entity.type
_entity.pdbx_description
1 polymer ?
#
loop_
_entity_poly.entity_id
_entity_poly.type
_entity_poly.pdbx_seq_one_letter_code
_entity_poly.pdbx_strand_id
1 'polypeptide(L)'
;MPPVTYERHDGPDAAAAALGHFLPAYEEVYADPPYSEGPGDVAQFTEHYAHHVQRHGMRLVLARDGEDVVGFSYGYYLPADTGWWSNVDRHLDEDFTRETGVRTWVVLELAVRRPWRRQGIARGLHDALLDGLAAERVTLTVRPEPEAAPAQAAYAAWGYQPVGTSHPWEDAPYYTALVLDRTADRT
;
A
#
# COMPACT_ATOMS: atom_id res chain seq x y z
N MET A 1 -24.61 10.34 9.55
CA MET A 1 -24.10 9.35 8.60
C MET A 1 -23.67 8.12 9.39
N PRO A 2 -23.94 6.90 8.93
CA PRO A 2 -23.39 5.72 9.57
C PRO A 2 -21.84 5.81 9.56
N PRO A 3 -21.16 5.26 10.57
CA PRO A 3 -19.70 5.28 10.58
C PRO A 3 -19.17 4.43 9.42
N VAL A 4 -18.05 4.87 8.80
CA VAL A 4 -17.34 4.07 7.81
C VAL A 4 -16.88 2.75 8.44
N THR A 5 -17.13 1.65 7.76
CA THR A 5 -16.72 0.31 8.18
C THR A 5 -15.51 -0.17 7.37
N TYR A 6 -14.71 -1.05 7.97
CA TYR A 6 -13.52 -1.61 7.34
C TYR A 6 -13.69 -3.12 7.20
N GLU A 7 -13.77 -3.56 5.95
CA GLU A 7 -13.97 -4.97 5.58
C GLU A 7 -12.65 -5.58 5.10
N ARG A 8 -12.19 -6.63 5.79
CA ARG A 8 -10.92 -7.28 5.49
C ARG A 8 -11.12 -8.56 4.68
N HIS A 9 -10.34 -8.71 3.64
CA HIS A 9 -10.29 -9.87 2.76
C HIS A 9 -8.87 -10.46 2.80
N ASP A 10 -8.70 -11.57 3.48
CA ASP A 10 -7.42 -12.26 3.65
C ASP A 10 -7.29 -13.42 2.66
N GLY A 11 -6.12 -13.52 2.04
CA GLY A 11 -5.77 -14.60 1.13
C GLY A 11 -6.24 -14.39 -0.32
N PRO A 12 -5.80 -15.28 -1.22
CA PRO A 12 -5.93 -15.09 -2.67
C PRO A 12 -7.38 -15.04 -3.15
N ASP A 13 -8.23 -15.96 -2.69
CA ASP A 13 -9.59 -16.09 -3.22
C ASP A 13 -10.47 -14.91 -2.78
N ALA A 14 -10.40 -14.52 -1.50
CA ALA A 14 -11.16 -13.39 -0.97
C ALA A 14 -10.73 -12.07 -1.60
N ALA A 15 -9.41 -11.85 -1.73
CA ALA A 15 -8.87 -10.65 -2.35
C ALA A 15 -9.19 -10.58 -3.85
N ALA A 16 -9.09 -11.69 -4.59
CA ALA A 16 -9.44 -11.74 -6.02
C ALA A 16 -10.92 -11.45 -6.26
N ALA A 17 -11.82 -12.04 -5.45
CA ALA A 17 -13.26 -11.82 -5.55
C ALA A 17 -13.66 -10.35 -5.29
N ALA A 18 -12.88 -9.63 -4.49
CA ALA A 18 -13.17 -8.25 -4.12
C ALA A 18 -12.76 -7.20 -5.18
N LEU A 19 -12.00 -7.55 -6.22
CA LEU A 19 -11.49 -6.61 -7.22
C LEU A 19 -12.59 -5.71 -7.80
N GLY A 20 -13.69 -6.29 -8.25
CA GLY A 20 -14.81 -5.56 -8.86
C GLY A 20 -15.48 -4.56 -7.92
N HIS A 21 -15.34 -4.72 -6.60
CA HIS A 21 -15.91 -3.81 -5.61
C HIS A 21 -15.09 -2.52 -5.47
N PHE A 22 -13.76 -2.58 -5.59
CA PHE A 22 -12.92 -1.40 -5.38
C PHE A 22 -12.31 -0.82 -6.66
N LEU A 23 -12.34 -1.53 -7.77
CA LEU A 23 -11.79 -1.05 -9.05
C LEU A 23 -12.33 0.33 -9.46
N PRO A 24 -13.64 0.64 -9.30
CA PRO A 24 -14.14 1.99 -9.58
C PRO A 24 -13.50 3.09 -8.69
N ALA A 25 -13.19 2.76 -7.43
CA ALA A 25 -12.49 3.69 -6.54
C ALA A 25 -11.01 3.85 -6.94
N TYR A 26 -10.36 2.79 -7.42
CA TYR A 26 -9.03 2.87 -8.01
C TYR A 26 -9.00 3.83 -9.20
N GLU A 27 -9.85 3.60 -10.19
CA GLU A 27 -9.97 4.43 -11.40
C GLU A 27 -10.16 5.91 -11.06
N GLU A 28 -11.07 6.23 -10.12
CA GLU A 28 -11.34 7.61 -9.71
C GLU A 28 -10.13 8.27 -9.04
N VAL A 29 -9.47 7.56 -8.12
CA VAL A 29 -8.36 8.13 -7.34
C VAL A 29 -7.12 8.34 -8.19
N TYR A 30 -6.77 7.38 -9.04
CA TYR A 30 -5.54 7.42 -9.82
C TYR A 30 -5.66 8.19 -11.14
N ALA A 31 -6.88 8.58 -11.56
CA ALA A 31 -7.06 9.56 -12.63
C ALA A 31 -6.57 10.97 -12.25
N ASP A 32 -6.51 11.28 -10.95
CA ASP A 32 -6.01 12.57 -10.44
C ASP A 32 -4.46 12.64 -10.47
N PRO A 33 -3.86 13.86 -10.61
CA PRO A 33 -2.42 14.06 -10.38
C PRO A 33 -1.99 13.64 -8.95
N PRO A 34 -0.77 13.12 -8.76
CA PRO A 34 0.35 13.04 -9.73
C PRO A 34 0.30 11.81 -10.64
N TYR A 35 -0.69 10.94 -10.50
CA TYR A 35 -0.75 9.65 -11.20
C TYR A 35 -1.25 9.83 -12.64
N SER A 36 -2.37 10.53 -12.83
CA SER A 36 -2.99 10.81 -14.15
C SER A 36 -3.17 9.57 -15.02
N GLU A 37 -3.58 8.47 -14.37
CA GLU A 37 -3.76 7.17 -15.02
C GLU A 37 -4.98 7.14 -15.94
N GLY A 38 -4.86 6.38 -17.03
CA GLY A 38 -5.91 6.14 -18.00
C GLY A 38 -6.33 4.65 -18.06
N PRO A 39 -7.22 4.29 -19.04
CA PRO A 39 -7.73 2.92 -19.15
C PRO A 39 -6.65 1.85 -19.34
N GLY A 40 -5.52 2.20 -19.97
CA GLY A 40 -4.38 1.28 -20.16
C GLY A 40 -3.69 0.96 -18.83
N ASP A 41 -3.53 1.94 -17.96
CA ASP A 41 -2.93 1.77 -16.64
C ASP A 41 -3.83 0.94 -15.74
N VAL A 42 -5.15 1.15 -15.80
CA VAL A 42 -6.14 0.35 -15.07
C VAL A 42 -6.11 -1.12 -15.51
N ALA A 43 -5.98 -1.38 -16.82
CA ALA A 43 -5.83 -2.75 -17.33
C ALA A 43 -4.55 -3.40 -16.80
N GLN A 44 -3.44 -2.68 -16.82
CA GLN A 44 -2.16 -3.14 -16.28
C GLN A 44 -2.24 -3.39 -14.76
N PHE A 45 -2.88 -2.49 -14.01
CA PHE A 45 -3.15 -2.70 -12.59
C PHE A 45 -3.90 -4.00 -12.35
N THR A 46 -4.97 -4.25 -13.12
CA THR A 46 -5.78 -5.47 -12.98
C THR A 46 -4.97 -6.75 -13.22
N GLU A 47 -4.08 -6.74 -14.21
CA GLU A 47 -3.15 -7.86 -14.46
C GLU A 47 -2.16 -8.04 -13.30
N HIS A 48 -1.55 -6.96 -12.83
CA HIS A 48 -0.64 -7.02 -11.68
C HIS A 48 -1.34 -7.48 -10.41
N TYR A 49 -2.56 -6.99 -10.15
CA TYR A 49 -3.34 -7.40 -9.00
C TYR A 49 -3.61 -8.91 -8.98
N ALA A 50 -3.90 -9.52 -10.14
CA ALA A 50 -4.06 -10.98 -10.26
C ALA A 50 -2.81 -11.76 -9.81
N HIS A 51 -1.61 -11.19 -9.99
CA HIS A 51 -0.37 -11.76 -9.45
C HIS A 51 -0.17 -11.43 -7.97
N HIS A 52 -0.54 -10.22 -7.54
CA HIS A 52 -0.38 -9.79 -6.15
C HIS A 52 -1.25 -10.62 -5.20
N VAL A 53 -2.47 -11.00 -5.58
CA VAL A 53 -3.35 -11.80 -4.74
C VAL A 53 -2.78 -13.18 -4.40
N GLN A 54 -1.85 -13.71 -5.22
CA GLN A 54 -1.17 -14.98 -4.98
C GLN A 54 0.03 -14.88 -4.02
N ARG A 55 0.39 -13.66 -3.60
CA ARG A 55 1.54 -13.46 -2.70
C ARG A 55 1.22 -13.89 -1.28
N HIS A 56 2.25 -14.39 -0.59
CA HIS A 56 2.13 -14.81 0.80
C HIS A 56 1.67 -13.67 1.71
N GLY A 57 0.67 -13.93 2.54
CA GLY A 57 0.11 -12.94 3.45
C GLY A 57 -0.71 -11.83 2.78
N MET A 58 -1.19 -12.05 1.55
CA MET A 58 -2.08 -11.10 0.87
C MET A 58 -3.26 -10.72 1.77
N ARG A 59 -3.44 -9.43 1.93
CA ARG A 59 -4.55 -8.84 2.67
C ARG A 59 -5.04 -7.59 1.94
N LEU A 60 -6.35 -7.49 1.77
CA LEU A 60 -7.05 -6.32 1.25
C LEU A 60 -8.01 -5.80 2.32
N VAL A 61 -8.10 -4.48 2.48
CA VAL A 61 -9.11 -3.82 3.31
C VAL A 61 -9.89 -2.83 2.45
N LEU A 62 -11.21 -2.89 2.52
CA LEU A 62 -12.14 -1.94 1.91
C LEU A 62 -12.74 -1.05 2.99
N ALA A 63 -12.73 0.26 2.80
CA ALA A 63 -13.50 1.20 3.60
C ALA A 63 -14.85 1.44 2.92
N ARG A 64 -15.94 1.23 3.66
CA ARG A 64 -17.30 1.38 3.14
C ARG A 64 -18.09 2.46 3.88
N ASP A 65 -18.78 3.28 3.11
CA ASP A 65 -19.85 4.16 3.58
C ASP A 65 -21.18 3.63 3.03
N GLY A 66 -21.90 2.86 3.84
CA GLY A 66 -23.01 2.06 3.36
C GLY A 66 -22.55 0.97 2.37
N GLU A 67 -23.11 0.98 1.17
CA GLU A 67 -22.73 0.03 0.10
C GLU A 67 -21.54 0.52 -0.74
N ASP A 68 -21.19 1.81 -0.65
CA ASP A 68 -20.12 2.40 -1.44
C ASP A 68 -18.74 2.06 -0.88
N VAL A 69 -17.83 1.61 -1.75
CA VAL A 69 -16.40 1.53 -1.43
C VAL A 69 -15.79 2.92 -1.61
N VAL A 70 -15.37 3.52 -0.49
CA VAL A 70 -14.85 4.90 -0.43
C VAL A 70 -13.33 4.97 -0.30
N GLY A 71 -12.71 3.83 -0.06
CA GLY A 71 -11.26 3.67 -0.01
C GLY A 71 -10.87 2.20 0.08
N PHE A 72 -9.60 1.93 -0.21
CA PHE A 72 -9.04 0.58 -0.12
C PHE A 72 -7.54 0.64 0.17
N SER A 73 -7.02 -0.46 0.69
CA SER A 73 -5.59 -0.66 0.87
C SER A 73 -5.28 -2.15 0.80
N TYR A 74 -4.14 -2.52 0.21
CA TYR A 74 -3.69 -3.92 0.22
C TYR A 74 -2.18 -4.05 0.22
N GLY A 75 -1.75 -5.26 0.55
CA GLY A 75 -0.34 -5.62 0.54
C GLY A 75 -0.11 -7.10 0.87
N TYR A 76 1.17 -7.45 0.99
CA TYR A 76 1.63 -8.81 1.24
C TYR A 76 3.04 -8.83 1.83
N TYR A 77 3.56 -9.98 2.23
CA TYR A 77 4.96 -10.14 2.65
C TYR A 77 5.91 -10.09 1.47
N LEU A 78 7.02 -9.35 1.61
CA LEU A 78 8.12 -9.41 0.66
C LEU A 78 8.72 -10.83 0.65
N PRO A 79 8.88 -11.47 -0.53
CA PRO A 79 9.56 -12.76 -0.61
C PRO A 79 11.04 -12.66 -0.24
N ALA A 80 11.65 -13.77 0.16
CA ALA A 80 13.06 -13.80 0.57
C ALA A 80 14.04 -13.37 -0.54
N ASP A 81 13.66 -13.57 -1.80
CA ASP A 81 14.42 -13.19 -3.00
C ASP A 81 13.97 -11.86 -3.61
N THR A 82 13.32 -11.00 -2.85
CA THR A 82 12.79 -9.73 -3.35
C THR A 82 13.88 -8.80 -3.87
N GLY A 83 13.60 -8.12 -5.00
CA GLY A 83 14.40 -6.99 -5.49
C GLY A 83 14.05 -5.63 -4.87
N TRP A 84 13.14 -5.59 -3.90
CA TRP A 84 12.61 -4.33 -3.34
C TRP A 84 13.69 -3.34 -2.90
N TRP A 85 14.67 -3.84 -2.12
CA TRP A 85 15.73 -3.01 -1.57
C TRP A 85 16.81 -2.62 -2.57
N SER A 86 17.01 -3.41 -3.63
CA SER A 86 17.96 -3.07 -4.70
C SER A 86 17.49 -1.91 -5.59
N ASN A 87 16.21 -1.54 -5.54
CA ASN A 87 15.67 -0.38 -6.23
C ASN A 87 15.94 0.94 -5.51
N VAL A 88 16.49 0.89 -4.28
CA VAL A 88 16.79 2.08 -3.48
C VAL A 88 18.19 2.61 -3.84
N ASP A 89 18.31 3.90 -4.11
CA ASP A 89 19.48 4.61 -4.65
C ASP A 89 20.64 4.83 -3.66
N ARG A 90 20.60 4.17 -2.50
CA ARG A 90 21.67 4.25 -1.50
C ARG A 90 22.09 2.85 -1.05
N HIS A 91 23.34 2.76 -0.59
CA HIS A 91 23.81 1.54 0.04
C HIS A 91 23.03 1.26 1.33
N LEU A 92 22.42 0.09 1.40
CA LEU A 92 21.75 -0.45 2.60
C LEU A 92 22.53 -1.68 3.07
N ASP A 93 22.68 -1.83 4.37
CA ASP A 93 23.40 -2.96 4.97
C ASP A 93 22.72 -4.30 4.62
N GLU A 94 23.52 -5.36 4.51
CA GLU A 94 22.99 -6.72 4.21
C GLU A 94 21.97 -7.18 5.26
N ASP A 95 22.20 -6.88 6.54
CA ASP A 95 21.26 -7.21 7.61
C ASP A 95 19.94 -6.44 7.47
N PHE A 96 19.99 -5.21 6.94
CA PHE A 96 18.79 -4.45 6.64
C PHE A 96 18.03 -5.03 5.46
N THR A 97 18.71 -5.39 4.36
CA THR A 97 18.09 -5.85 3.11
C THR A 97 17.67 -7.31 3.12
N ARG A 98 18.16 -8.11 4.10
CA ARG A 98 17.84 -9.54 4.20
C ARG A 98 16.35 -9.74 4.48
N GLU A 99 15.68 -10.49 3.61
CA GLU A 99 14.28 -10.87 3.75
C GLU A 99 14.13 -12.38 4.01
N THR A 100 13.06 -12.73 4.68
CA THR A 100 12.76 -14.12 5.08
C THR A 100 11.44 -14.64 4.49
N GLY A 101 10.70 -13.79 3.79
CA GLY A 101 9.34 -14.07 3.33
C GLY A 101 8.25 -13.75 4.36
N VAL A 102 8.64 -13.37 5.59
CA VAL A 102 7.72 -12.97 6.68
C VAL A 102 8.25 -11.80 7.52
N ARG A 103 9.40 -11.24 7.15
CA ARG A 103 10.03 -10.16 7.91
C ARG A 103 9.42 -8.80 7.61
N THR A 104 9.29 -8.47 6.34
CA THR A 104 8.76 -7.17 5.87
C THR A 104 7.44 -7.37 5.15
N TRP A 105 6.45 -6.59 5.53
CA TRP A 105 5.17 -6.52 4.84
C TRP A 105 5.10 -5.22 4.03
N VAL A 106 4.68 -5.29 2.78
CA VAL A 106 4.59 -4.12 1.91
C VAL A 106 3.15 -3.66 1.75
N VAL A 107 2.90 -2.36 1.96
CA VAL A 107 1.67 -1.70 1.52
C VAL A 107 1.87 -1.27 0.08
N LEU A 108 1.15 -1.90 -0.85
CA LEU A 108 1.24 -1.55 -2.27
C LEU A 108 0.32 -0.40 -2.65
N GLU A 109 -0.91 -0.44 -2.15
CA GLU A 109 -1.90 0.59 -2.43
C GLU A 109 -2.59 1.04 -1.14
N LEU A 110 -2.81 2.33 -1.04
CA LEU A 110 -3.68 2.95 -0.04
C LEU A 110 -4.32 4.18 -0.67
N ALA A 111 -5.61 4.11 -0.90
CA ALA A 111 -6.36 5.16 -1.59
C ALA A 111 -7.69 5.46 -0.91
N VAL A 112 -8.06 6.74 -0.92
CA VAL A 112 -9.37 7.23 -0.44
C VAL A 112 -9.94 8.18 -1.47
N ARG A 113 -11.18 7.95 -1.88
CA ARG A 113 -11.91 8.81 -2.83
C ARG A 113 -12.01 10.23 -2.31
N ARG A 114 -11.90 11.21 -3.19
CA ARG A 114 -11.77 12.64 -2.86
C ARG A 114 -12.81 13.16 -1.85
N PRO A 115 -14.13 12.86 -1.98
CA PRO A 115 -15.13 13.37 -1.05
C PRO A 115 -14.97 12.89 0.40
N TRP A 116 -14.27 11.76 0.60
CA TRP A 116 -14.05 11.13 1.91
C TRP A 116 -12.66 11.37 2.50
N ARG A 117 -11.80 12.14 1.81
CA ARG A 117 -10.46 12.48 2.33
C ARG A 117 -10.54 13.37 3.57
N ARG A 118 -9.49 13.36 4.39
CA ARG A 118 -9.32 14.17 5.62
C ARG A 118 -10.33 13.85 6.74
N GLN A 119 -10.91 12.65 6.71
CA GLN A 119 -11.86 12.14 7.70
C GLN A 119 -11.32 10.94 8.50
N GLY A 120 -10.00 10.71 8.47
CA GLY A 120 -9.36 9.60 9.19
C GLY A 120 -9.44 8.25 8.48
N ILE A 121 -10.09 8.14 7.32
CA ILE A 121 -10.33 6.85 6.63
C ILE A 121 -9.02 6.17 6.22
N ALA A 122 -8.03 6.93 5.72
CA ALA A 122 -6.72 6.37 5.38
C ALA A 122 -6.03 5.74 6.60
N ARG A 123 -6.14 6.37 7.78
CA ARG A 123 -5.62 5.80 9.03
C ARG A 123 -6.37 4.53 9.40
N GLY A 124 -7.71 4.53 9.32
CA GLY A 124 -8.51 3.34 9.61
C GLY A 124 -8.21 2.18 8.67
N LEU A 125 -8.02 2.42 7.36
CA LEU A 125 -7.55 1.42 6.39
C LEU A 125 -6.19 0.84 6.79
N HIS A 126 -5.24 1.70 7.11
CA HIS A 126 -3.89 1.30 7.52
C HIS A 126 -3.92 0.48 8.81
N ASP A 127 -4.65 0.93 9.83
CA ASP A 127 -4.75 0.22 11.11
C ASP A 127 -5.40 -1.16 10.92
N ALA A 128 -6.50 -1.25 10.16
CA ALA A 128 -7.17 -2.52 9.85
C ALA A 128 -6.27 -3.47 9.02
N LEU A 129 -5.45 -2.90 8.12
CA LEU A 129 -4.51 -3.67 7.30
C LEU A 129 -3.41 -4.31 8.16
N LEU A 130 -2.91 -3.60 9.17
CA LEU A 130 -1.82 -4.05 10.04
C LEU A 130 -2.29 -4.78 11.30
N ASP A 131 -3.58 -4.83 11.57
CA ASP A 131 -4.12 -5.51 12.75
C ASP A 131 -3.76 -7.00 12.75
N GLY A 132 -3.15 -7.47 13.85
CA GLY A 132 -2.67 -8.84 13.99
C GLY A 132 -1.55 -9.25 13.03
N LEU A 133 -0.90 -8.31 12.33
CA LEU A 133 0.22 -8.60 11.44
C LEU A 133 1.50 -8.85 12.24
N ALA A 134 2.17 -9.99 11.99
CA ALA A 134 3.37 -10.40 12.73
C ALA A 134 4.69 -9.89 12.12
N ALA A 135 4.67 -9.06 11.08
CA ALA A 135 5.85 -8.50 10.43
C ALA A 135 6.69 -7.66 11.41
N GLU A 136 8.02 -7.76 11.31
CA GLU A 136 8.96 -6.91 12.07
C GLU A 136 8.90 -5.45 11.62
N ARG A 137 8.60 -5.22 10.34
CA ARG A 137 8.49 -3.89 9.75
C ARG A 137 7.51 -3.87 8.59
N VAL A 138 7.05 -2.66 8.27
CA VAL A 138 6.21 -2.40 7.10
C VAL A 138 6.93 -1.43 6.18
N THR A 139 6.88 -1.65 4.88
CA THR A 139 7.44 -0.76 3.87
C THR A 139 6.39 -0.31 2.87
N LEU A 140 6.62 0.83 2.29
CA LEU A 140 5.84 1.37 1.16
C LEU A 140 6.69 2.37 0.38
N THR A 141 6.21 2.77 -0.77
CA THR A 141 6.75 3.89 -1.52
C THR A 141 5.70 4.98 -1.70
N VAL A 142 6.13 6.24 -1.69
CA VAL A 142 5.26 7.39 -1.91
C VAL A 142 5.88 8.32 -2.95
N ARG A 143 5.03 8.92 -3.78
CA ARG A 143 5.47 9.91 -4.77
C ARG A 143 6.07 11.14 -4.06
N PRO A 144 7.19 11.70 -4.57
CA PRO A 144 7.84 12.86 -3.96
C PRO A 144 7.19 14.19 -4.34
N GLU A 145 6.31 14.22 -5.36
CA GLU A 145 5.69 15.43 -5.88
C GLU A 145 4.78 16.12 -4.85
N PRO A 146 4.61 17.46 -4.94
CA PRO A 146 3.79 18.23 -3.99
C PRO A 146 2.34 17.75 -3.89
N GLU A 147 1.78 17.19 -4.95
CA GLU A 147 0.42 16.64 -4.99
C GLU A 147 0.25 15.44 -4.03
N ALA A 148 1.34 14.72 -3.74
CA ALA A 148 1.37 13.64 -2.77
C ALA A 148 1.70 14.08 -1.34
N ALA A 149 1.89 15.38 -1.08
CA ALA A 149 2.23 15.91 0.25
C ALA A 149 1.27 15.45 1.37
N PRO A 150 -0.06 15.32 1.15
CA PRO A 150 -0.94 14.79 2.19
C PRO A 150 -0.62 13.34 2.58
N ALA A 151 -0.24 12.48 1.62
CA ALA A 151 0.16 11.11 1.89
C ALA A 151 1.52 11.06 2.61
N GLN A 152 2.49 11.86 2.17
CA GLN A 152 3.80 11.98 2.82
C GLN A 152 3.65 12.40 4.29
N ALA A 153 2.82 13.41 4.57
CA ALA A 153 2.56 13.88 5.92
C ALA A 153 1.85 12.81 6.79
N ALA A 154 0.92 12.05 6.20
CA ALA A 154 0.23 10.99 6.90
C ALA A 154 1.21 9.87 7.32
N TYR A 155 2.04 9.39 6.41
CA TYR A 155 3.02 8.35 6.71
C TYR A 155 4.06 8.81 7.75
N ALA A 156 4.55 10.04 7.66
CA ALA A 156 5.44 10.62 8.68
C ALA A 156 4.76 10.65 10.06
N ALA A 157 3.50 11.08 10.12
CA ALA A 157 2.73 11.10 11.37
C ALA A 157 2.44 9.70 11.94
N TRP A 158 2.43 8.66 11.09
CA TRP A 158 2.27 7.26 11.52
C TRP A 158 3.59 6.57 11.90
N GLY A 159 4.71 7.30 11.84
CA GLY A 159 6.01 6.82 12.29
C GLY A 159 6.89 6.22 11.20
N TYR A 160 6.49 6.28 9.94
CA TYR A 160 7.36 5.86 8.83
C TYR A 160 8.57 6.76 8.70
N GLN A 161 9.73 6.17 8.41
CA GLN A 161 10.99 6.87 8.18
C GLN A 161 11.50 6.64 6.76
N PRO A 162 12.05 7.68 6.08
CA PRO A 162 12.60 7.51 4.75
C PRO A 162 13.91 6.72 4.78
N VAL A 163 14.08 5.80 3.84
CA VAL A 163 15.29 4.99 3.66
C VAL A 163 16.05 5.30 2.37
N GLY A 164 15.46 6.02 1.45
CA GLY A 164 16.09 6.45 0.20
C GLY A 164 15.08 6.69 -0.91
N THR A 165 15.58 7.00 -2.10
CA THR A 165 14.77 7.11 -3.32
C THR A 165 14.70 5.76 -4.00
N SER A 166 13.51 5.31 -4.36
CA SER A 166 13.28 4.07 -5.10
C SER A 166 13.00 4.38 -6.57
N HIS A 167 13.67 3.63 -7.46
CA HIS A 167 13.47 3.68 -8.90
C HIS A 167 13.37 2.24 -9.43
N PRO A 168 12.17 1.66 -9.46
CA PRO A 168 11.98 0.22 -9.65
C PRO A 168 12.27 -0.29 -11.07
N TRP A 169 12.15 0.56 -12.11
CA TRP A 169 12.51 0.26 -13.51
C TRP A 169 12.82 1.55 -14.27
N GLU A 170 13.43 1.44 -15.46
CA GLU A 170 14.03 2.57 -16.21
C GLU A 170 13.06 3.74 -16.46
N ASP A 171 11.81 3.45 -16.84
CA ASP A 171 10.78 4.45 -17.13
C ASP A 171 9.85 4.73 -15.94
N ALA A 172 10.13 4.15 -14.77
CA ALA A 172 9.32 4.39 -13.59
C ALA A 172 9.46 5.82 -13.07
N PRO A 173 8.43 6.37 -12.44
CA PRO A 173 8.63 7.55 -11.61
C PRO A 173 9.53 7.24 -10.41
N TYR A 174 10.14 8.30 -9.86
CA TYR A 174 10.86 8.19 -8.59
C TYR A 174 9.88 8.17 -7.42
N TYR A 175 10.25 7.42 -6.38
CA TYR A 175 9.48 7.33 -5.15
C TYR A 175 10.39 7.54 -3.94
N THR A 176 9.84 8.01 -2.84
CA THR A 176 10.49 7.90 -1.53
C THR A 176 10.13 6.56 -0.92
N ALA A 177 11.12 5.71 -0.64
CA ALA A 177 10.93 4.47 0.09
C ALA A 177 10.87 4.75 1.59
N LEU A 178 9.85 4.22 2.26
CA LEU A 178 9.56 4.44 3.67
C LEU A 178 9.50 3.11 4.42
N VAL A 179 9.93 3.11 5.67
CA VAL A 179 9.85 1.93 6.56
C VAL A 179 9.27 2.34 7.92
N LEU A 180 8.35 1.53 8.41
CA LEU A 180 7.81 1.55 9.77
C LEU A 180 8.38 0.35 10.54
N ASP A 181 9.19 0.60 11.56
CA ASP A 181 9.66 -0.43 12.49
C ASP A 181 8.55 -0.81 13.47
N ARG A 182 8.29 -2.10 13.60
CA ARG A 182 7.28 -2.67 14.50
C ARG A 182 7.89 -3.57 15.58
N THR A 183 9.19 -3.60 15.72
CA THR A 183 9.85 -4.45 16.70
C THR A 183 9.52 -4.04 18.15
N ALA A 184 9.27 -2.75 18.39
CA ALA A 184 8.87 -2.23 19.71
C ALA A 184 7.45 -2.66 20.14
N ASP A 185 6.56 -2.96 19.18
CA ASP A 185 5.17 -3.36 19.47
C ASP A 185 5.04 -4.84 19.85
N ARG A 186 6.15 -5.60 19.81
CA ARG A 186 6.19 -7.06 20.03
C ARG A 186 6.64 -7.47 21.44
N THR A 187 6.91 -6.51 22.33
CA THR A 187 7.23 -6.70 23.74
C THR A 187 6.01 -6.44 24.60
#